data_212e607e2d82d1d5642b1cc2006f40e2
#
_entry.id   212e607e2d82d1d5642b1cc2006f40e2
#
_cell.length_a   1.000
_cell.length_b   1.000
_cell.length_c   1.000
_cell.angle_alpha   90.00
_cell.angle_beta   90.00
_cell.angle_gamma   90.00
#
_symmetry.space_group_name_H-M   'P 1'
#
loop_
_entity.id
_entity.type
_entity.pdbx_description
1 polymer ?
#
loop_
_entity_poly.entity_id
_entity_poly.type
_entity_poly.pdbx_seq_one_letter_code
_entity_poly.pdbx_strand_id
1 'polypeptide(L)'
;ENDKLPVLYLLHGAGGYFSNWLFRVPEIEQYADDYNLIIVCPDGDKASWYIDSPIDSSSQYESYITKELVPAIDQNYRTIGQRRGHAITGLSMGGHGAFYLAFRNQDIWGAAGSMSGGVDIIPFAEEWNMDEILGSYPEHKKNWQNNSVINLTHLLDGELRLIFDCGTEDFF
;
A
#
# COMPACT_ATOMS: atom_id res chain seq x y z
N GLU A 1 21.19 -14.07 -17.44
CA GLU A 1 21.75 -12.87 -16.78
C GLU A 1 21.06 -11.54 -17.20
N ASN A 2 20.06 -11.58 -18.07
CA ASN A 2 19.29 -10.41 -18.50
C ASN A 2 17.76 -10.55 -18.26
N ASP A 3 17.35 -11.47 -17.41
CA ASP A 3 15.94 -11.71 -17.16
C ASP A 3 15.36 -10.55 -16.33
N LYS A 4 14.24 -10.03 -16.77
CA LYS A 4 13.46 -9.03 -16.05
C LYS A 4 12.74 -9.68 -14.90
N LEU A 5 12.70 -9.02 -13.76
CA LEU A 5 12.16 -9.54 -12.52
C LEU A 5 10.83 -8.87 -12.16
N PRO A 6 9.91 -9.61 -11.52
CA PRO A 6 8.76 -8.99 -10.87
C PRO A 6 9.21 -8.15 -9.67
N VAL A 7 8.38 -7.19 -9.28
CA VAL A 7 8.62 -6.28 -8.16
C VAL A 7 7.52 -6.45 -7.12
N LEU A 8 7.91 -6.62 -5.87
CA LEU A 8 7.02 -6.57 -4.71
C LEU A 8 7.27 -5.26 -3.95
N TYR A 9 6.25 -4.40 -3.91
CA TYR A 9 6.24 -3.21 -3.06
C TYR A 9 5.67 -3.59 -1.70
N LEU A 10 6.48 -3.40 -0.65
CA LEU A 10 6.20 -3.89 0.70
C LEU A 10 6.04 -2.72 1.67
N LEU A 11 4.79 -2.40 1.98
CA LEU A 11 4.38 -1.23 2.75
C LEU A 11 4.47 -1.48 4.25
N HIS A 12 5.02 -0.52 5.00
CA HIS A 12 5.08 -0.60 6.47
C HIS A 12 3.77 -0.15 7.13
N GLY A 13 3.59 -0.52 8.41
CA GLY A 13 2.47 -0.09 9.24
C GLY A 13 2.68 1.28 9.86
N ALA A 14 1.65 1.79 10.56
CA ALA A 14 1.68 3.08 11.25
C ALA A 14 2.88 3.18 12.20
N GLY A 15 3.49 4.36 12.27
CA GLY A 15 4.69 4.63 13.06
C GLY A 15 5.98 4.01 12.52
N GLY A 16 5.91 3.31 11.38
CA GLY A 16 7.06 2.70 10.74
C GLY A 16 7.78 3.61 9.73
N TYR A 17 8.76 3.04 9.03
CA TYR A 17 9.46 3.64 7.89
C TYR A 17 10.01 2.56 6.95
N PHE A 18 10.57 2.96 5.82
CA PHE A 18 11.09 2.07 4.77
C PHE A 18 11.98 0.93 5.27
N SER A 19 12.76 1.13 6.35
CA SER A 19 13.67 0.10 6.87
C SER A 19 13.02 -0.94 7.79
N ASN A 20 11.75 -0.79 8.16
CA ASN A 20 11.10 -1.67 9.14
C ASN A 20 11.14 -3.14 8.73
N TRP A 21 10.89 -3.42 7.46
CA TRP A 21 10.90 -4.79 6.96
C TRP A 21 12.30 -5.43 7.01
N LEU A 22 13.34 -4.65 6.70
CA LEU A 22 14.74 -5.12 6.77
C LEU A 22 15.15 -5.49 8.20
N PHE A 23 14.63 -4.78 9.21
CA PHE A 23 14.96 -5.07 10.61
C PHE A 23 14.08 -6.17 11.22
N ARG A 24 12.83 -6.27 10.81
CA ARG A 24 11.86 -7.21 11.39
C ARG A 24 11.87 -8.57 10.71
N VAL A 25 12.30 -8.64 9.48
CA VAL A 25 12.40 -9.86 8.67
C VAL A 25 13.82 -9.96 8.11
N PRO A 26 14.79 -10.43 8.93
CA PRO A 26 16.20 -10.51 8.51
C PRO A 26 16.42 -11.34 7.24
N GLU A 27 15.52 -12.28 6.96
CA GLU A 27 15.55 -13.16 5.81
C GLU A 27 14.99 -12.53 4.53
N ILE A 28 14.60 -11.25 4.54
CA ILE A 28 13.92 -10.61 3.40
C ILE A 28 14.75 -10.61 2.12
N GLU A 29 16.08 -10.47 2.25
CA GLU A 29 17.01 -10.55 1.12
C GLU A 29 17.03 -11.97 0.55
N GLN A 30 17.03 -12.97 1.41
CA GLN A 30 16.98 -14.38 1.00
C GLN A 30 15.67 -14.69 0.27
N TYR A 31 14.54 -14.14 0.73
CA TYR A 31 13.26 -14.30 0.02
C TYR A 31 13.29 -13.63 -1.36
N ALA A 32 13.92 -12.46 -1.50
CA ALA A 32 14.08 -11.84 -2.81
C ALA A 32 14.84 -12.75 -3.79
N ASP A 33 15.90 -13.40 -3.32
CA ASP A 33 16.70 -14.35 -4.11
C ASP A 33 15.91 -15.64 -4.40
N ASP A 34 15.30 -16.26 -3.38
CA ASP A 34 14.59 -17.54 -3.49
C ASP A 34 13.39 -17.44 -4.46
N TYR A 35 12.69 -16.32 -4.44
CA TYR A 35 11.54 -16.06 -5.31
C TYR A 35 11.89 -15.30 -6.60
N ASN A 36 13.14 -14.95 -6.78
CA ASN A 36 13.67 -14.28 -7.95
C ASN A 36 12.87 -12.99 -8.28
N LEU A 37 12.78 -12.10 -7.29
CA LEU A 37 12.03 -10.84 -7.39
C LEU A 37 12.82 -9.68 -6.77
N ILE A 38 12.40 -8.47 -7.09
CA ILE A 38 12.89 -7.24 -6.45
C ILE A 38 11.90 -6.87 -5.34
N ILE A 39 12.39 -6.60 -4.12
CA ILE A 39 11.57 -6.05 -3.04
C ILE A 39 11.88 -4.56 -2.90
N VAL A 40 10.84 -3.74 -2.92
CA VAL A 40 10.91 -2.30 -2.70
C VAL A 40 10.14 -1.97 -1.43
N CYS A 41 10.80 -1.36 -0.46
CA CYS A 41 10.20 -0.92 0.79
C CYS A 41 10.09 0.61 0.77
N PRO A 42 8.97 1.19 0.32
CA PRO A 42 8.81 2.63 0.30
C PRO A 42 8.59 3.21 1.70
N ASP A 43 8.90 4.48 1.85
CA ASP A 43 8.43 5.24 3.01
C ASP A 43 6.97 5.65 2.79
N GLY A 44 6.16 5.53 3.84
CA GLY A 44 4.76 5.92 3.85
C GLY A 44 4.46 6.93 4.97
N ASP A 45 5.49 7.62 5.49
CA ASP A 45 5.40 8.40 6.70
C ASP A 45 4.77 7.61 7.88
N LYS A 46 4.67 8.24 9.03
CA LYS A 46 4.16 7.60 10.25
C LYS A 46 2.67 7.29 10.21
N ALA A 47 1.89 8.09 9.44
CA ALA A 47 0.44 8.02 9.47
C ALA A 47 -0.23 8.48 8.15
N SER A 48 0.46 8.40 6.99
CA SER A 48 -0.12 8.84 5.70
C SER A 48 -1.24 7.95 5.18
N TRP A 49 -1.32 6.72 5.68
CA TRP A 49 -2.22 5.68 5.16
C TRP A 49 -2.10 5.44 3.65
N TYR A 50 -0.98 5.93 3.06
CA TYR A 50 -0.69 5.90 1.63
C TYR A 50 -1.72 6.63 0.77
N ILE A 51 -2.38 7.66 1.34
CA ILE A 51 -3.44 8.46 0.74
C ILE A 51 -2.85 9.77 0.22
N ASP A 52 -3.39 10.28 -0.89
CA ASP A 52 -3.24 11.69 -1.23
C ASP A 52 -4.23 12.47 -0.37
N SER A 53 -3.73 13.22 0.59
CA SER A 53 -4.58 13.96 1.50
C SER A 53 -5.43 15.00 0.76
N PRO A 54 -6.76 14.99 0.95
CA PRO A 54 -7.64 16.00 0.36
C PRO A 54 -7.60 17.35 1.08
N ILE A 55 -6.90 17.45 2.23
CA ILE A 55 -6.81 18.67 3.04
C ILE A 55 -5.38 19.18 3.20
N ASP A 56 -4.37 18.33 3.04
CA ASP A 56 -2.95 18.70 3.09
C ASP A 56 -2.25 18.34 1.77
N SER A 57 -1.99 19.36 0.97
CA SER A 57 -1.32 19.18 -0.34
C SER A 57 0.15 18.74 -0.23
N SER A 58 0.75 18.74 0.95
CA SER A 58 2.11 18.24 1.16
C SER A 58 2.15 16.71 1.41
N SER A 59 1.02 16.10 1.74
CA SER A 59 0.87 14.66 1.98
C SER A 59 0.19 13.97 0.80
N GLN A 60 1.00 13.54 -0.20
CA GLN A 60 0.52 13.00 -1.49
C GLN A 60 1.14 11.61 -1.76
N TYR A 61 0.82 10.63 -0.91
CA TYR A 61 1.49 9.32 -0.93
C TYR A 61 0.99 8.37 -2.01
N GLU A 62 -0.29 8.45 -2.44
CA GLU A 62 -0.76 7.73 -3.62
C GLU A 62 0.01 8.19 -4.87
N SER A 63 0.12 9.50 -5.07
CA SER A 63 0.85 10.09 -6.19
C SER A 63 2.34 9.76 -6.13
N TYR A 64 2.96 9.85 -4.96
CA TYR A 64 4.35 9.45 -4.76
C TYR A 64 4.61 8.00 -5.19
N ILE A 65 3.83 7.06 -4.69
CA ILE A 65 4.02 5.64 -5.01
C ILE A 65 3.77 5.37 -6.49
N THR A 66 2.63 5.84 -7.02
CA THR A 66 2.16 5.42 -8.35
C THR A 66 2.78 6.21 -9.50
N LYS A 67 3.11 7.50 -9.30
CA LYS A 67 3.57 8.39 -10.37
C LYS A 67 5.07 8.68 -10.31
N GLU A 68 5.71 8.49 -9.16
CA GLU A 68 7.13 8.78 -8.99
C GLU A 68 7.93 7.51 -8.72
N LEU A 69 7.61 6.76 -7.66
CA LEU A 69 8.40 5.63 -7.23
C LEU A 69 8.35 4.46 -8.23
N VAL A 70 7.16 4.01 -8.62
CA VAL A 70 7.02 2.87 -9.55
C VAL A 70 7.72 3.15 -10.88
N PRO A 71 7.52 4.30 -11.55
CA PRO A 71 8.26 4.63 -12.76
C PRO A 71 9.78 4.72 -12.55
N ALA A 72 10.23 5.26 -11.41
CA ALA A 72 11.66 5.35 -11.11
C ALA A 72 12.30 3.97 -10.92
N ILE A 73 11.61 3.04 -10.25
CA ILE A 73 12.07 1.67 -10.09
C ILE A 73 12.15 0.96 -11.45
N ASP A 74 11.13 1.10 -12.28
CA ASP A 74 11.11 0.49 -13.61
C ASP A 74 12.20 1.05 -14.55
N GLN A 75 12.54 2.31 -14.40
CA GLN A 75 13.59 2.95 -15.19
C GLN A 75 14.99 2.54 -14.76
N ASN A 76 15.21 2.33 -13.46
CA ASN A 76 16.57 2.14 -12.91
C ASN A 76 16.93 0.69 -12.63
N TYR A 77 15.95 -0.22 -12.61
CA TYR A 77 16.16 -1.63 -12.31
C TYR A 77 15.60 -2.52 -13.43
N ARG A 78 16.05 -3.77 -13.48
CA ARG A 78 15.64 -4.75 -14.49
C ARG A 78 14.24 -5.35 -14.20
N THR A 79 13.26 -4.53 -14.06
CA THR A 79 11.88 -4.93 -13.77
C THR A 79 11.14 -5.42 -15.01
N ILE A 80 10.05 -6.17 -14.81
CA ILE A 80 9.13 -6.50 -15.91
C ILE A 80 8.42 -5.23 -16.41
N GLY A 81 8.25 -4.20 -15.57
CA GLY A 81 7.72 -2.88 -15.94
C GLY A 81 6.31 -2.91 -16.53
N GLN A 82 5.48 -3.81 -16.09
CA GLN A 82 4.09 -3.98 -16.53
C GLN A 82 3.23 -4.47 -15.37
N ARG A 83 1.91 -4.25 -15.41
CA ARG A 83 0.92 -4.69 -14.41
C ARG A 83 1.22 -6.10 -13.87
N ARG A 84 1.44 -7.07 -14.74
CA ARG A 84 1.70 -8.48 -14.36
C ARG A 84 2.99 -8.69 -13.56
N GLY A 85 3.91 -7.74 -13.60
CA GLY A 85 5.18 -7.77 -12.90
C GLY A 85 5.19 -6.97 -11.59
N HIS A 86 4.12 -6.26 -11.26
CA HIS A 86 4.03 -5.47 -10.04
C HIS A 86 3.04 -6.09 -9.06
N ALA A 87 3.50 -6.31 -7.85
CA ALA A 87 2.67 -6.69 -6.70
C ALA A 87 2.91 -5.70 -5.56
N ILE A 88 1.88 -5.48 -4.76
CA ILE A 88 1.92 -4.60 -3.60
C ILE A 88 1.31 -5.31 -2.40
N THR A 89 1.96 -5.23 -1.24
CA THR A 89 1.42 -5.76 0.01
C THR A 89 1.90 -4.95 1.19
N GLY A 90 1.31 -5.14 2.36
CA GLY A 90 1.74 -4.45 3.56
C GLY A 90 0.99 -4.89 4.80
N LEU A 91 1.45 -4.39 5.94
CA LEU A 91 0.92 -4.69 7.26
C LEU A 91 0.15 -3.49 7.82
N SER A 92 -1.04 -3.72 8.42
CA SER A 92 -1.82 -2.69 9.13
C SER A 92 -2.13 -1.49 8.21
N MET A 93 -1.65 -0.27 8.51
CA MET A 93 -1.70 0.87 7.60
C MET A 93 -1.19 0.53 6.19
N GLY A 94 -0.12 -0.29 6.09
CA GLY A 94 0.39 -0.76 4.81
C GLY A 94 -0.53 -1.75 4.11
N GLY A 95 -1.30 -2.55 4.86
CA GLY A 95 -2.33 -3.45 4.32
C GLY A 95 -3.51 -2.67 3.74
N HIS A 96 -3.94 -1.61 4.42
CA HIS A 96 -4.87 -0.60 3.86
C HIS A 96 -4.29 -0.01 2.57
N GLY A 97 -3.07 0.56 2.66
CA GLY A 97 -2.42 1.22 1.53
C GLY A 97 -2.27 0.32 0.31
N ALA A 98 -1.92 -0.95 0.52
CA ALA A 98 -1.78 -1.90 -0.58
C ALA A 98 -3.10 -2.11 -1.34
N PHE A 99 -4.20 -2.32 -0.65
CA PHE A 99 -5.51 -2.45 -1.29
C PHE A 99 -6.03 -1.12 -1.84
N TYR A 100 -5.87 -0.03 -1.09
CA TYR A 100 -6.26 1.30 -1.53
C TYR A 100 -5.61 1.68 -2.86
N LEU A 101 -4.28 1.56 -2.93
CA LEU A 101 -3.51 1.86 -4.14
C LEU A 101 -3.85 0.92 -5.29
N ALA A 102 -4.00 -0.38 -5.00
CA ALA A 102 -4.26 -1.36 -6.04
C ALA A 102 -5.67 -1.25 -6.64
N PHE A 103 -6.69 -0.97 -5.84
CA PHE A 103 -8.06 -0.83 -6.33
C PHE A 103 -8.22 0.42 -7.21
N ARG A 104 -7.51 1.47 -6.89
CA ARG A 104 -7.56 2.75 -7.61
C ARG A 104 -6.66 2.81 -8.85
N ASN A 105 -5.63 1.97 -8.91
CA ASN A 105 -4.61 2.02 -9.97
C ASN A 105 -4.36 0.61 -10.54
N GLN A 106 -5.41 -0.04 -11.03
CA GLN A 106 -5.36 -1.43 -11.50
C GLN A 106 -4.54 -1.61 -12.78
N ASP A 107 -4.27 -0.56 -13.50
CA ASP A 107 -3.34 -0.54 -14.64
C ASP A 107 -1.88 -0.76 -14.21
N ILE A 108 -1.55 -0.45 -12.96
CA ILE A 108 -0.21 -0.62 -12.38
C ILE A 108 -0.04 -2.00 -11.74
N TRP A 109 -1.04 -2.47 -10.97
CA TRP A 109 -0.91 -3.61 -10.07
C TRP A 109 -1.57 -4.87 -10.59
N GLY A 110 -0.82 -5.98 -10.67
CA GLY A 110 -1.33 -7.31 -11.03
C GLY A 110 -1.77 -8.14 -9.82
N ALA A 111 -1.23 -7.84 -8.64
CA ALA A 111 -1.58 -8.50 -7.40
C ALA A 111 -1.48 -7.53 -6.21
N ALA A 112 -2.35 -7.72 -5.23
CA ALA A 112 -2.31 -6.97 -3.98
C ALA A 112 -2.55 -7.88 -2.77
N GLY A 113 -1.83 -7.62 -1.69
CA GLY A 113 -1.95 -8.33 -0.43
C GLY A 113 -2.20 -7.39 0.75
N SER A 114 -2.97 -7.85 1.74
CA SER A 114 -3.23 -7.12 2.97
C SER A 114 -3.04 -8.04 4.17
N MET A 115 -2.11 -7.68 5.05
CA MET A 115 -1.86 -8.37 6.32
C MET A 115 -2.44 -7.51 7.45
N SER A 116 -3.52 -7.95 8.09
CA SER A 116 -4.20 -7.19 9.15
C SER A 116 -4.42 -5.73 8.78
N GLY A 117 -4.92 -5.45 7.58
CA GLY A 117 -5.10 -4.10 7.07
C GLY A 117 -6.40 -3.46 7.54
N GLY A 118 -6.36 -2.18 7.90
CA GLY A 118 -7.53 -1.40 8.25
C GLY A 118 -8.39 -1.07 7.02
N VAL A 119 -9.13 -2.04 6.50
CA VAL A 119 -9.92 -1.89 5.26
C VAL A 119 -11.16 -1.00 5.43
N ASP A 120 -11.71 -0.89 6.63
CA ASP A 120 -12.69 0.12 7.02
C ASP A 120 -12.09 1.03 8.09
N ILE A 121 -11.72 2.24 7.71
CA ILE A 121 -11.07 3.20 8.59
C ILE A 121 -12.08 4.07 9.37
N ILE A 122 -13.37 4.04 9.01
CA ILE A 122 -14.38 4.91 9.61
C ILE A 122 -14.60 4.64 11.11
N PRO A 123 -14.64 3.38 11.57
CA PRO A 123 -14.79 3.10 13.00
C PRO A 123 -13.64 3.63 13.87
N PHE A 124 -12.51 3.96 13.26
CA PHE A 124 -11.27 4.37 13.93
C PHE A 124 -10.94 5.85 13.69
N ALA A 125 -11.94 6.69 13.43
CA ALA A 125 -11.77 8.08 13.04
C ALA A 125 -11.06 8.97 14.09
N GLU A 126 -10.96 8.53 15.34
CA GLU A 126 -10.25 9.24 16.42
C GLU A 126 -8.84 8.66 16.69
N GLU A 127 -8.43 7.66 15.88
CA GLU A 127 -7.16 6.97 16.07
C GLU A 127 -6.11 7.43 15.04
N TRP A 128 -4.84 7.24 15.39
CA TRP A 128 -3.66 7.43 14.51
C TRP A 128 -3.57 8.77 13.80
N ASN A 129 -4.16 9.84 14.34
CA ASN A 129 -4.15 11.20 13.76
C ASN A 129 -4.64 11.24 12.30
N MET A 130 -5.58 10.37 11.93
CA MET A 130 -6.12 10.32 10.56
C MET A 130 -6.91 11.58 10.19
N ASP A 131 -7.38 12.32 11.18
CA ASP A 131 -8.02 13.62 10.99
C ASP A 131 -7.05 14.67 10.41
N GLU A 132 -5.75 14.55 10.63
CA GLU A 132 -4.73 15.39 9.98
C GLU A 132 -4.63 15.13 8.46
N ILE A 133 -5.02 13.92 8.01
CA ILE A 133 -4.98 13.51 6.61
C ILE A 133 -6.33 13.70 5.92
N LEU A 134 -7.43 13.36 6.60
CA LEU A 134 -8.76 13.30 5.99
C LEU A 134 -9.72 14.42 6.47
N GLY A 135 -9.31 15.16 7.50
CA GLY A 135 -10.20 16.07 8.25
C GLY A 135 -11.03 15.33 9.28
N SER A 136 -11.60 16.05 10.25
CA SER A 136 -12.46 15.46 11.29
C SER A 136 -13.63 14.68 10.67
N TYR A 137 -13.93 13.50 11.17
CA TYR A 137 -14.91 12.59 10.56
C TYR A 137 -16.31 13.22 10.35
N PRO A 138 -16.92 13.88 11.34
CA PRO A 138 -18.28 14.41 11.15
C PRO A 138 -18.36 15.46 10.04
N GLU A 139 -17.32 16.29 9.91
CA GLU A 139 -17.30 17.41 8.96
C GLU A 139 -16.83 16.97 7.57
N HIS A 140 -15.91 16.00 7.52
CA HIS A 140 -15.28 15.51 6.29
C HIS A 140 -15.66 14.06 5.95
N LYS A 141 -16.86 13.64 6.34
CA LYS A 141 -17.36 12.27 6.16
C LYS A 141 -17.10 11.69 4.76
N LYS A 142 -17.22 12.51 3.72
CA LYS A 142 -16.99 12.07 2.34
C LYS A 142 -15.53 11.68 2.08
N ASN A 143 -14.57 12.37 2.71
CA ASN A 143 -13.15 12.02 2.59
C ASN A 143 -12.91 10.62 3.16
N TRP A 144 -13.45 10.33 4.32
CA TRP A 144 -13.34 9.02 4.96
C TRP A 144 -13.99 7.91 4.14
N GLN A 145 -15.18 8.15 3.63
CA GLN A 145 -15.88 7.19 2.77
C GLN A 145 -15.11 6.88 1.48
N ASN A 146 -14.54 7.91 0.85
CA ASN A 146 -13.80 7.76 -0.40
C ASN A 146 -12.42 7.08 -0.21
N ASN A 147 -11.91 7.03 1.01
CA ASN A 147 -10.61 6.47 1.32
C ASN A 147 -10.68 5.19 2.18
N SER A 148 -11.86 4.72 2.56
CA SER A 148 -12.05 3.38 3.12
C SER A 148 -12.08 2.33 2.02
N VAL A 149 -11.20 1.34 2.08
CA VAL A 149 -11.04 0.29 1.06
C VAL A 149 -12.34 -0.46 0.80
N ILE A 150 -13.10 -0.77 1.84
CA ILE A 150 -14.39 -1.46 1.75
C ILE A 150 -15.36 -0.75 0.78
N ASN A 151 -15.28 0.57 0.66
CA ASN A 151 -16.13 1.36 -0.24
C ASN A 151 -15.59 1.40 -1.67
N LEU A 152 -14.37 0.93 -1.93
CA LEU A 152 -13.72 0.97 -3.23
C LEU A 152 -13.87 -0.34 -4.02
N THR A 153 -14.50 -1.35 -3.47
CA THR A 153 -14.67 -2.67 -4.10
C THR A 153 -15.37 -2.62 -5.45
N HIS A 154 -16.20 -1.61 -5.68
CA HIS A 154 -16.87 -1.37 -6.96
C HIS A 154 -15.92 -0.99 -8.11
N LEU A 155 -14.66 -0.63 -7.80
CA LEU A 155 -13.64 -0.32 -8.81
C LEU A 155 -12.99 -1.57 -9.40
N LEU A 156 -13.13 -2.73 -8.76
CA LEU A 156 -12.43 -3.95 -9.16
C LEU A 156 -12.91 -4.44 -10.53
N ASP A 157 -11.95 -4.66 -11.43
CA ASP A 157 -12.17 -5.19 -12.79
C ASP A 157 -12.32 -6.72 -12.83
N GLY A 158 -12.07 -7.41 -11.71
CA GLY A 158 -12.11 -8.87 -11.59
C GLY A 158 -10.80 -9.56 -12.00
N GLU A 159 -9.79 -8.83 -12.45
CA GLU A 159 -8.49 -9.38 -12.87
C GLU A 159 -7.38 -9.19 -11.84
N LEU A 160 -7.56 -8.26 -10.88
CA LEU A 160 -6.61 -8.04 -9.80
C LEU A 160 -6.60 -9.24 -8.85
N ARG A 161 -5.44 -9.85 -8.66
CA ARG A 161 -5.27 -10.96 -7.73
C ARG A 161 -5.16 -10.44 -6.31
N LEU A 162 -6.01 -10.93 -5.41
CA LEU A 162 -6.06 -10.49 -4.02
C LEU A 162 -5.72 -11.64 -3.08
N ILE A 163 -4.93 -11.32 -2.06
CA ILE A 163 -4.71 -12.15 -0.89
C ILE A 163 -4.83 -11.28 0.36
N PHE A 164 -5.46 -11.79 1.39
CA PHE A 164 -5.49 -11.12 2.68
C PHE A 164 -5.49 -12.13 3.81
N ASP A 165 -4.92 -11.73 4.92
CA ASP A 165 -5.01 -12.43 6.19
C ASP A 165 -5.31 -11.44 7.32
N CYS A 166 -5.93 -11.96 8.38
CA CYS A 166 -6.26 -11.22 9.58
C CYS A 166 -6.40 -12.18 10.74
N GLY A 167 -5.95 -11.80 11.91
CA GLY A 167 -6.18 -12.56 13.12
C GLY A 167 -7.68 -12.62 13.46
N THR A 168 -8.14 -13.73 14.06
CA THR A 168 -9.55 -13.89 14.46
C THR A 168 -9.95 -12.95 15.60
N GLU A 169 -8.99 -12.36 16.28
CA GLU A 169 -9.17 -11.39 17.38
C GLU A 169 -8.45 -10.07 17.05
N ASP A 170 -8.30 -9.76 15.75
CA ASP A 170 -7.79 -8.48 15.32
C ASP A 170 -8.78 -7.36 15.65
N PHE A 171 -8.29 -6.15 15.89
CA PHE A 171 -9.14 -5.04 16.30
C PHE A 171 -9.69 -4.22 15.11
N PHE A 172 -9.21 -4.50 13.89
CA PHE A 172 -9.76 -3.91 12.67
C PHE A 172 -11.06 -4.55 12.24
#